data_f2bbb90d47d5777221ffb2aa07c08ec8
#
_entry.id   f2bbb90d47d5777221ffb2aa07c08ec8
#
_cell.length_a   1.000
_cell.length_b   1.000
_cell.length_c   1.000
_cell.angle_alpha   90.00
_cell.angle_beta   90.00
_cell.angle_gamma   90.00
#
_symmetry.space_group_name_H-M   'P 1'
#
loop_
_entity.id
_entity.type
_entity.pdbx_description
1 polymer ?
#
loop_
_entity_poly.entity_id
_entity_poly.type
_entity_poly.pdbx_seq_one_letter_code
_entity_poly.pdbx_strand_id
1 'polypeptide(L)'
;MNTLQISRERLVIDEVEIIPLNIVPRMKRKISTGPLLYGDEGSWIGRPILLRVSAGGISGWGEVRPVNPWIGETAASVFSCLRDFYAPLILGRDALSIEQVLRACSAKLPGNLAALEVMDFALHDLVGKALGVPAHTLLGGAQRDSIPLEWSVGLADDKTMIEESVMAAEKHGIRYICIKVGPEEKIEADARVVKEIRKALGPSVYLGIDANMGYSPVGAVQLAKRIEEVNLTYFEQPVPPTHIDNLKWVYDRCNVSIIADESCYSPADAARLCANGAADVMAVKFYKCGGLRRGRDIATIADSFGLRANVAGTANGSYLEAIAGATLAAAIPNHAFGAEFVMGLPSIDIDPIVKNRPIDVKDGHCNLPPGPGFGVELDMAQIKKLALERAVVRKP
;
A
#
# COMPACT_ATOMS: atom_id res chain seq x y z
N MET A 1 10.92 -35.18 15.26
CA MET A 1 9.89 -34.70 14.33
C MET A 1 8.60 -34.58 15.14
N ASN A 2 8.29 -33.41 15.65
CA ASN A 2 7.02 -33.17 16.28
C ASN A 2 5.96 -33.00 15.18
N THR A 3 5.10 -33.99 15.05
CA THR A 3 3.92 -33.92 14.20
C THR A 3 3.08 -32.76 14.72
N LEU A 4 2.92 -31.69 13.92
CA LEU A 4 1.93 -30.66 14.17
C LEU A 4 0.55 -31.35 14.22
N GLN A 5 0.06 -31.63 15.41
CA GLN A 5 -1.36 -31.92 15.61
C GLN A 5 -2.09 -30.60 15.38
N ILE A 6 -2.52 -30.36 14.15
CA ILE A 6 -3.53 -29.33 13.86
C ILE A 6 -4.79 -29.84 14.52
N SER A 7 -5.08 -29.33 15.73
CA SER A 7 -6.38 -29.54 16.35
C SER A 7 -7.41 -28.93 15.40
N ARG A 8 -8.47 -29.65 15.08
CA ARG A 8 -9.60 -29.17 14.26
C ARG A 8 -10.49 -28.18 15.06
N GLU A 9 -9.95 -27.59 16.12
CA GLU A 9 -10.65 -26.59 16.89
C GLU A 9 -10.74 -25.30 16.10
N ARG A 10 -11.95 -24.79 16.00
CA ARG A 10 -12.24 -23.50 15.36
C ARG A 10 -11.56 -22.38 16.16
N LEU A 11 -10.91 -21.48 15.48
CA LEU A 11 -10.38 -20.24 16.08
C LEU A 11 -11.51 -19.19 16.14
N VAL A 12 -12.39 -19.32 17.14
CA VAL A 12 -13.61 -18.52 17.23
C VAL A 12 -13.30 -17.10 17.69
N ILE A 13 -13.67 -16.12 16.89
CA ILE A 13 -13.52 -14.69 17.20
C ILE A 13 -14.43 -14.34 18.39
N ASP A 14 -13.85 -13.84 19.47
CA ASP A 14 -14.53 -13.53 20.74
C ASP A 14 -14.54 -12.04 21.08
N GLU A 15 -13.56 -11.25 20.57
CA GLU A 15 -13.46 -9.82 20.81
C GLU A 15 -12.90 -9.09 19.59
N VAL A 16 -13.42 -7.89 19.34
CA VAL A 16 -12.89 -6.92 18.37
C VAL A 16 -12.73 -5.58 19.05
N GLU A 17 -11.55 -4.97 18.95
CA GLU A 17 -11.25 -3.67 19.51
C GLU A 17 -10.77 -2.73 18.42
N ILE A 18 -11.33 -1.52 18.37
CA ILE A 18 -11.06 -0.48 17.37
C ILE A 18 -10.51 0.75 18.09
N ILE A 19 -9.35 1.24 17.66
CA ILE A 19 -8.60 2.30 18.34
C ILE A 19 -8.10 3.33 17.34
N PRO A 20 -8.81 4.44 17.11
CA PRO A 20 -8.26 5.59 16.40
C PRO A 20 -7.10 6.19 17.19
N LEU A 21 -5.98 6.47 16.51
CA LEU A 21 -4.75 6.94 17.15
C LEU A 21 -4.41 8.39 16.78
N ASN A 22 -3.91 9.14 17.74
CA ASN A 22 -3.39 10.49 17.52
C ASN A 22 -1.94 10.43 17.03
N ILE A 23 -1.74 9.92 15.81
CA ILE A 23 -0.45 9.89 15.15
C ILE A 23 -0.54 10.76 13.90
N VAL A 24 0.24 11.83 13.86
CA VAL A 24 0.36 12.72 12.70
C VAL A 24 1.69 12.45 12.02
N PRO A 25 1.69 12.13 10.71
CA PRO A 25 2.93 11.92 9.97
C PRO A 25 3.80 13.16 9.95
N ARG A 26 5.11 12.96 9.97
CA ARG A 26 6.08 14.07 9.91
C ARG A 26 6.42 14.50 8.50
N MET A 27 6.21 13.61 7.55
CA MET A 27 6.53 13.88 6.15
C MET A 27 5.39 14.66 5.48
N LYS A 28 5.75 15.73 4.78
CA LYS A 28 4.83 16.48 3.93
C LYS A 28 5.12 16.14 2.49
N ARG A 29 4.10 15.82 1.72
CA ARG A 29 4.21 15.53 0.28
C ARG A 29 3.25 16.40 -0.51
N LYS A 30 3.62 16.69 -1.75
CA LYS A 30 2.78 17.35 -2.74
C LYS A 30 2.79 16.51 -4.02
N ILE A 31 1.62 16.33 -4.59
CA ILE A 31 1.40 15.63 -5.87
C ILE A 31 0.66 16.55 -6.83
N SER A 32 0.39 16.13 -8.06
CA SER A 32 -0.26 16.94 -9.10
C SER A 32 -1.58 17.55 -8.65
N THR A 33 -2.37 16.83 -7.87
CA THR A 33 -3.68 17.27 -7.36
C THR A 33 -3.60 18.15 -6.11
N GLY A 34 -2.39 18.37 -5.55
CA GLY A 34 -2.18 19.27 -4.42
C GLY A 34 -1.33 18.67 -3.29
N PRO A 35 -1.25 19.37 -2.15
CA PRO A 35 -0.52 18.88 -1.00
C PRO A 35 -1.30 17.77 -0.30
N LEU A 36 -0.61 16.70 0.10
CA LEU A 36 -1.17 15.68 0.99
C LEU A 36 -1.21 16.24 2.41
N LEU A 37 -2.40 16.55 2.89
CA LEU A 37 -2.65 17.06 4.23
C LEU A 37 -3.06 15.92 5.16
N TYR A 38 -2.53 15.90 6.38
CA TYR A 38 -2.64 14.80 7.33
C TYR A 38 -3.33 15.21 8.62
N GLY A 39 -4.20 14.35 9.12
CA GLY A 39 -4.55 14.26 10.54
C GLY A 39 -5.82 14.95 11.01
N ASP A 40 -6.20 16.12 10.51
CA ASP A 40 -7.34 16.89 11.01
C ASP A 40 -8.53 16.91 10.06
N GLU A 41 -9.68 17.45 10.52
CA GLU A 41 -10.85 17.64 9.65
C GLU A 41 -10.45 18.39 8.38
N GLY A 42 -10.88 17.88 7.22
CA GLY A 42 -10.52 18.41 5.91
C GLY A 42 -9.17 17.94 5.38
N SER A 43 -8.40 17.15 6.14
CA SER A 43 -7.17 16.55 5.65
C SER A 43 -7.42 15.38 4.69
N TRP A 44 -6.52 15.23 3.74
CA TRP A 44 -6.60 14.18 2.72
C TRP A 44 -6.32 12.79 3.28
N ILE A 45 -5.46 12.70 4.27
CA ILE A 45 -5.07 11.45 4.90
C ILE A 45 -5.51 11.48 6.36
N GLY A 46 -6.41 10.57 6.70
CA GLY A 46 -7.00 10.46 8.02
C GLY A 46 -5.99 10.02 9.09
N ARG A 47 -6.42 10.10 10.34
CA ARG A 47 -5.70 9.50 11.47
C ARG A 47 -5.72 7.98 11.34
N PRO A 48 -4.66 7.27 11.79
CA PRO A 48 -4.65 5.82 11.71
C PRO A 48 -5.68 5.19 12.65
N ILE A 49 -6.25 4.10 12.19
CA ILE A 49 -7.11 3.23 12.99
C ILE A 49 -6.40 1.90 13.17
N LEU A 50 -6.16 1.55 14.40
CA LEU A 50 -5.65 0.25 14.81
C LEU A 50 -6.85 -0.67 15.14
N LEU A 51 -6.82 -1.88 14.60
CA LEU A 51 -7.81 -2.91 14.86
C LEU A 51 -7.14 -4.12 15.52
N ARG A 52 -7.75 -4.61 16.60
CA ARG A 52 -7.42 -5.89 17.20
C ARG A 52 -8.58 -6.87 17.01
N VAL A 53 -8.29 -8.05 16.52
CA VAL A 53 -9.22 -9.18 16.48
C VAL A 53 -8.66 -10.27 17.36
N SER A 54 -9.45 -10.76 18.32
CA SER A 54 -9.03 -11.79 19.28
C SER A 54 -9.84 -13.06 19.14
N ALA A 55 -9.17 -14.19 19.30
CA ALA A 55 -9.77 -15.52 19.28
C ALA A 55 -8.91 -16.49 20.10
N GLY A 56 -9.49 -17.24 21.03
CA GLY A 56 -8.78 -18.26 21.80
C GLY A 56 -7.56 -17.73 22.56
N GLY A 57 -7.59 -16.49 23.06
CA GLY A 57 -6.48 -15.86 23.80
C GLY A 57 -5.35 -15.32 22.92
N ILE A 58 -5.44 -15.45 21.58
CA ILE A 58 -4.50 -14.89 20.63
C ILE A 58 -5.12 -13.62 20.01
N SER A 59 -4.29 -12.63 19.70
CA SER A 59 -4.75 -11.39 19.08
C SER A 59 -3.95 -11.08 17.81
N GLY A 60 -4.66 -10.77 16.74
CA GLY A 60 -4.10 -10.22 15.52
C GLY A 60 -4.38 -8.71 15.41
N TRP A 61 -3.47 -8.00 14.77
CA TRP A 61 -3.49 -6.57 14.64
C TRP A 61 -3.45 -6.13 13.18
N GLY A 62 -4.23 -5.11 12.87
CA GLY A 62 -4.18 -4.41 11.60
C GLY A 62 -4.18 -2.91 11.83
N GLU A 63 -3.64 -2.17 10.89
CA GLU A 63 -3.70 -0.71 10.88
C GLU A 63 -4.09 -0.23 9.49
N VAL A 64 -4.88 0.82 9.44
CA VAL A 64 -5.21 1.52 8.22
C VAL A 64 -5.16 3.03 8.44
N ARG A 65 -4.70 3.72 7.42
CA ARG A 65 -4.77 5.19 7.34
C ARG A 65 -5.60 5.55 6.11
N PRO A 66 -6.87 5.95 6.28
CA PRO A 66 -7.73 6.28 5.14
C PRO A 66 -7.19 7.44 4.32
N VAL A 67 -7.19 7.30 3.01
CA VAL A 67 -6.76 8.34 2.06
C VAL A 67 -7.99 8.85 1.32
N ASN A 68 -8.65 9.82 1.93
CA ASN A 68 -9.99 10.30 1.57
C ASN A 68 -10.20 10.62 0.08
N PRO A 69 -9.27 11.32 -0.60
CA PRO A 69 -9.50 11.71 -2.00
C PRO A 69 -9.60 10.53 -2.96
N TRP A 70 -8.97 9.40 -2.62
CA TRP A 70 -8.92 8.23 -3.51
C TRP A 70 -10.01 7.21 -3.21
N ILE A 71 -10.48 7.12 -1.95
CA ILE A 71 -11.45 6.08 -1.57
C ILE A 71 -12.76 6.61 -1.00
N GLY A 72 -12.85 7.91 -0.68
CA GLY A 72 -14.05 8.51 -0.11
C GLY A 72 -14.34 8.10 1.34
N GLU A 73 -13.45 7.32 1.98
CA GLU A 73 -13.57 6.94 3.39
C GLU A 73 -12.76 7.88 4.27
N THR A 74 -13.25 8.13 5.47
CA THR A 74 -12.60 8.92 6.51
C THR A 74 -12.31 8.05 7.73
N ALA A 75 -11.46 8.52 8.64
CA ALA A 75 -11.23 7.79 9.89
C ALA A 75 -12.54 7.55 10.67
N ALA A 76 -13.46 8.54 10.67
CA ALA A 76 -14.77 8.40 11.31
C ALA A 76 -15.66 7.35 10.62
N SER A 77 -15.70 7.32 9.27
CA SER A 77 -16.49 6.31 8.54
C SER A 77 -15.94 4.90 8.72
N VAL A 78 -14.61 4.74 8.67
CA VAL A 78 -13.95 3.45 8.93
C VAL A 78 -14.22 2.97 10.36
N PHE A 79 -14.08 3.86 11.36
CA PHE A 79 -14.37 3.54 12.75
C PHE A 79 -15.82 3.07 12.94
N SER A 80 -16.81 3.79 12.41
CA SER A 80 -18.22 3.41 12.52
C SER A 80 -18.53 2.14 11.74
N CYS A 81 -17.95 1.95 10.55
CA CYS A 81 -18.10 0.72 9.78
C CYS A 81 -17.62 -0.51 10.57
N LEU A 82 -16.44 -0.41 11.16
CA LEU A 82 -15.87 -1.48 11.97
C LEU A 82 -16.70 -1.77 13.21
N ARG A 83 -17.08 -0.71 13.97
CA ARG A 83 -17.79 -0.85 15.25
C ARG A 83 -19.22 -1.37 15.07
N ASP A 84 -19.97 -0.79 14.14
CA ASP A 84 -21.42 -0.98 14.06
C ASP A 84 -21.83 -2.09 13.10
N PHE A 85 -20.94 -2.46 12.14
CA PHE A 85 -21.27 -3.43 11.11
C PHE A 85 -20.34 -4.65 11.08
N TYR A 86 -19.01 -4.46 11.03
CA TYR A 86 -18.10 -5.58 10.85
C TYR A 86 -17.86 -6.35 12.13
N ALA A 87 -17.55 -5.67 13.24
CA ALA A 87 -17.28 -6.36 14.51
C ALA A 87 -18.46 -7.22 14.98
N PRO A 88 -19.73 -6.74 15.04
CA PRO A 88 -20.86 -7.58 15.41
C PRO A 88 -21.08 -8.77 14.46
N LEU A 89 -20.77 -8.60 13.17
CA LEU A 89 -20.95 -9.64 12.15
C LEU A 89 -19.96 -10.79 12.29
N ILE A 90 -18.71 -10.50 12.70
CA ILE A 90 -17.64 -11.50 12.72
C ILE A 90 -17.52 -12.24 14.07
N LEU A 91 -18.07 -11.71 15.13
CA LEU A 91 -18.09 -12.39 16.44
C LEU A 91 -18.75 -13.77 16.36
N GLY A 92 -18.06 -14.79 16.89
CA GLY A 92 -18.49 -16.17 16.81
C GLY A 92 -18.14 -16.91 15.51
N ARG A 93 -17.57 -16.20 14.51
CA ARG A 93 -17.05 -16.83 13.30
C ARG A 93 -15.67 -17.43 13.53
N ASP A 94 -15.30 -18.37 12.67
CA ASP A 94 -13.99 -18.99 12.66
C ASP A 94 -12.99 -18.10 11.91
N ALA A 95 -11.98 -17.58 12.61
CA ALA A 95 -10.95 -16.74 12.02
C ALA A 95 -10.09 -17.47 10.97
N LEU A 96 -9.98 -18.81 11.01
CA LEU A 96 -9.28 -19.60 10.00
C LEU A 96 -9.94 -19.46 8.62
N SER A 97 -11.21 -19.11 8.58
CA SER A 97 -11.98 -18.89 7.35
C SER A 97 -11.89 -17.44 6.88
N ILE A 98 -10.65 -16.89 6.76
CA ILE A 98 -10.38 -15.47 6.42
C ILE A 98 -11.26 -14.99 5.27
N GLU A 99 -11.26 -15.71 4.15
CA GLU A 99 -12.03 -15.35 2.95
C GLU A 99 -13.53 -15.24 3.23
N GLN A 100 -14.08 -16.16 3.99
CA GLN A 100 -15.51 -16.17 4.31
C GLN A 100 -15.88 -14.97 5.21
N VAL A 101 -14.99 -14.62 6.15
CA VAL A 101 -15.18 -13.46 7.03
C VAL A 101 -15.15 -12.17 6.22
N LEU A 102 -14.12 -11.99 5.37
CA LEU A 102 -13.96 -10.78 4.54
C LEU A 102 -15.11 -10.61 3.52
N ARG A 103 -15.56 -11.70 2.88
CA ARG A 103 -16.73 -11.65 1.99
C ARG A 103 -18.01 -11.27 2.74
N ALA A 104 -18.20 -11.76 3.95
CA ALA A 104 -19.34 -11.38 4.76
C ALA A 104 -19.31 -9.87 5.11
N CYS A 105 -18.15 -9.34 5.49
CA CYS A 105 -17.95 -7.90 5.75
C CYS A 105 -18.27 -7.07 4.50
N SER A 106 -17.65 -7.41 3.37
CA SER A 106 -17.85 -6.71 2.09
C SER A 106 -19.30 -6.76 1.60
N ALA A 107 -20.00 -7.88 1.81
CA ALA A 107 -21.42 -8.00 1.47
C ALA A 107 -22.33 -7.22 2.42
N LYS A 108 -21.94 -7.10 3.70
CA LYS A 108 -22.72 -6.35 4.71
C LYS A 108 -22.73 -4.85 4.45
N LEU A 109 -21.59 -4.30 4.10
CA LEU A 109 -21.45 -2.87 3.80
C LEU A 109 -20.43 -2.68 2.65
N PRO A 110 -20.89 -2.75 1.38
CA PRO A 110 -20.02 -2.62 0.22
C PRO A 110 -19.32 -1.26 0.14
N GLY A 111 -18.14 -1.21 -0.50
CA GLY A 111 -17.42 0.03 -0.77
C GLY A 111 -16.55 0.55 0.38
N ASN A 112 -16.53 -0.12 1.54
CA ASN A 112 -15.70 0.27 2.68
C ASN A 112 -14.36 -0.49 2.63
N LEU A 113 -13.49 -0.08 1.70
CA LEU A 113 -12.28 -0.82 1.36
C LEU A 113 -11.18 -0.65 2.42
N ALA A 114 -11.05 0.53 3.02
CA ALA A 114 -10.11 0.76 4.12
C ALA A 114 -10.52 -0.01 5.39
N ALA A 115 -11.83 -0.09 5.68
CA ALA A 115 -12.31 -0.93 6.77
C ALA A 115 -12.08 -2.43 6.48
N LEU A 116 -12.18 -2.85 5.22
CA LEU A 116 -11.90 -4.23 4.81
C LEU A 116 -10.42 -4.55 4.90
N GLU A 117 -9.54 -3.63 4.50
CA GLU A 117 -8.09 -3.75 4.60
C GLU A 117 -7.63 -4.02 6.03
N VAL A 118 -8.02 -3.17 6.97
CA VAL A 118 -7.59 -3.31 8.37
C VAL A 118 -8.11 -4.61 9.00
N MET A 119 -9.29 -5.07 8.58
CA MET A 119 -9.85 -6.37 8.98
C MET A 119 -9.03 -7.53 8.39
N ASP A 120 -8.66 -7.44 7.12
CA ASP A 120 -7.83 -8.44 6.44
C ASP A 120 -6.47 -8.57 7.11
N PHE A 121 -5.81 -7.45 7.41
CA PHE A 121 -4.53 -7.44 8.13
C PHE A 121 -4.63 -8.11 9.49
N ALA A 122 -5.63 -7.71 10.30
CA ALA A 122 -5.83 -8.28 11.63
C ALA A 122 -6.09 -9.80 11.60
N LEU A 123 -6.83 -10.28 10.60
CA LEU A 123 -7.10 -11.72 10.43
C LEU A 123 -5.85 -12.49 9.99
N HIS A 124 -5.05 -11.95 9.05
CA HIS A 124 -3.81 -12.61 8.64
C HIS A 124 -2.78 -12.65 9.77
N ASP A 125 -2.67 -11.60 10.56
CA ASP A 125 -1.79 -11.57 11.73
C ASP A 125 -2.27 -12.58 12.80
N LEU A 126 -3.58 -12.60 13.11
CA LEU A 126 -4.20 -13.54 14.06
C LEU A 126 -3.96 -14.99 13.64
N VAL A 127 -4.31 -15.33 12.41
CA VAL A 127 -4.21 -16.70 11.91
C VAL A 127 -2.75 -17.14 11.78
N GLY A 128 -1.86 -16.25 11.30
CA GLY A 128 -0.43 -16.54 11.27
C GLY A 128 0.14 -16.84 12.66
N LYS A 129 -0.24 -16.07 13.68
CA LYS A 129 0.14 -16.31 15.08
C LYS A 129 -0.43 -17.62 15.62
N ALA A 130 -1.70 -17.89 15.35
CA ALA A 130 -2.35 -19.11 15.80
C ALA A 130 -1.73 -20.38 15.19
N LEU A 131 -1.30 -20.31 13.94
CA LEU A 131 -0.62 -21.41 13.24
C LEU A 131 0.89 -21.44 13.45
N GLY A 132 1.47 -20.42 14.08
CA GLY A 132 2.92 -20.30 14.26
C GLY A 132 3.69 -20.03 12.96
N VAL A 133 3.06 -19.42 11.95
CA VAL A 133 3.67 -19.15 10.64
C VAL A 133 3.61 -17.68 10.29
N PRO A 134 4.56 -17.16 9.49
CA PRO A 134 4.49 -15.79 8.96
C PRO A 134 3.25 -15.57 8.09
N ALA A 135 2.73 -14.33 8.06
CA ALA A 135 1.52 -13.99 7.30
C ALA A 135 1.63 -14.30 5.79
N HIS A 136 2.82 -14.14 5.17
CA HIS A 136 3.01 -14.48 3.76
C HIS A 136 2.76 -15.98 3.46
N THR A 137 2.92 -16.88 4.44
CA THR A 137 2.61 -18.31 4.29
C THR A 137 1.13 -18.53 3.96
N LEU A 138 0.23 -17.69 4.53
CA LEU A 138 -1.21 -17.73 4.25
C LEU A 138 -1.55 -17.25 2.83
N LEU A 139 -0.62 -16.58 2.18
CA LEU A 139 -0.72 -16.12 0.80
C LEU A 139 -0.03 -17.05 -0.20
N GLY A 140 0.43 -18.23 0.24
CA GLY A 140 1.11 -19.22 -0.61
C GLY A 140 2.62 -19.27 -0.44
N GLY A 141 3.17 -18.53 0.51
CA GLY A 141 4.61 -18.49 0.82
C GLY A 141 5.37 -17.41 0.08
N ALA A 142 6.58 -17.14 0.54
CA ALA A 142 7.44 -16.15 -0.06
C ALA A 142 8.09 -16.66 -1.36
N GLN A 143 8.04 -15.84 -2.40
CA GLN A 143 8.76 -16.04 -3.66
C GLN A 143 10.15 -15.38 -3.63
N ARG A 144 10.38 -14.48 -2.66
CA ARG A 144 11.65 -13.77 -2.44
C ARG A 144 11.82 -13.43 -0.97
N ASP A 145 13.07 -13.43 -0.51
CA ASP A 145 13.43 -13.12 0.88
C ASP A 145 13.83 -11.65 1.08
N SER A 146 14.05 -10.94 -0.01
CA SER A 146 14.46 -9.54 -0.04
C SER A 146 13.62 -8.79 -1.07
N ILE A 147 13.11 -7.63 -0.68
CA ILE A 147 12.18 -6.82 -1.47
C ILE A 147 12.88 -5.52 -1.82
N PRO A 148 13.09 -5.23 -3.12
CA PRO A 148 13.61 -3.94 -3.53
C PRO A 148 12.62 -2.84 -3.19
N LEU A 149 13.13 -1.70 -2.72
CA LEU A 149 12.33 -0.57 -2.31
C LEU A 149 12.37 0.55 -3.36
N GLU A 150 11.30 1.32 -3.40
CA GLU A 150 11.18 2.52 -4.21
C GLU A 150 11.06 3.75 -3.32
N TRP A 151 11.66 4.86 -3.76
CA TRP A 151 11.51 6.17 -3.14
C TRP A 151 10.72 7.08 -4.04
N SER A 152 9.64 7.64 -3.52
CA SER A 152 8.80 8.59 -4.25
C SER A 152 9.15 10.03 -3.85
N VAL A 153 9.59 10.82 -4.81
CA VAL A 153 9.99 12.22 -4.64
C VAL A 153 8.77 13.11 -4.92
N GLY A 154 8.30 13.83 -3.90
CA GLY A 154 7.15 14.73 -4.04
C GLY A 154 7.47 15.99 -4.85
N LEU A 155 6.43 16.67 -5.34
CA LEU A 155 6.58 17.94 -6.05
C LEU A 155 7.14 19.03 -5.12
N ALA A 156 8.26 19.63 -5.53
CA ALA A 156 8.95 20.72 -4.86
C ALA A 156 9.65 21.60 -5.91
N ASP A 157 10.57 22.47 -5.48
CA ASP A 157 11.50 23.11 -6.42
C ASP A 157 12.54 22.11 -6.94
N ASP A 158 13.10 22.40 -8.11
CA ASP A 158 14.02 21.51 -8.83
C ASP A 158 15.19 21.04 -7.92
N LYS A 159 15.78 21.96 -7.14
CA LYS A 159 16.91 21.67 -6.27
C LYS A 159 16.54 20.66 -5.19
N THR A 160 15.41 20.86 -4.51
CA THR A 160 14.90 19.97 -3.47
C THR A 160 14.62 18.57 -4.04
N MET A 161 14.00 18.47 -5.21
CA MET A 161 13.71 17.18 -5.85
C MET A 161 14.98 16.44 -6.25
N ILE A 162 15.99 17.14 -6.78
CA ILE A 162 17.28 16.53 -7.12
C ILE A 162 18.02 16.05 -5.86
N GLU A 163 18.13 16.90 -4.82
CA GLU A 163 18.80 16.55 -3.56
C GLU A 163 18.13 15.36 -2.87
N GLU A 164 16.79 15.30 -2.85
CA GLU A 164 16.06 14.17 -2.27
C GLU A 164 16.29 12.88 -3.07
N SER A 165 16.30 12.94 -4.40
CA SER A 165 16.57 11.79 -5.26
C SER A 165 17.98 11.22 -5.03
N VAL A 166 18.98 12.10 -4.97
CA VAL A 166 20.38 11.72 -4.69
C VAL A 166 20.50 11.13 -3.28
N MET A 167 19.90 11.77 -2.29
CA MET A 167 19.88 11.25 -0.90
C MET A 167 19.29 9.84 -0.82
N ALA A 168 18.17 9.58 -1.49
CA ALA A 168 17.55 8.26 -1.51
C ALA A 168 18.47 7.20 -2.12
N ALA A 169 19.15 7.53 -3.23
CA ALA A 169 20.06 6.62 -3.90
C ALA A 169 21.37 6.39 -3.12
N GLU A 170 22.00 7.44 -2.62
CA GLU A 170 23.33 7.35 -1.99
C GLU A 170 23.26 6.92 -0.52
N LYS A 171 22.35 7.50 0.25
CA LYS A 171 22.25 7.23 1.69
C LYS A 171 21.50 5.93 2.00
N HIS A 172 20.44 5.63 1.24
CA HIS A 172 19.59 4.47 1.49
C HIS A 172 19.79 3.32 0.49
N GLY A 173 20.65 3.52 -0.52
CA GLY A 173 20.94 2.50 -1.54
C GLY A 173 19.75 2.19 -2.47
N ILE A 174 18.73 3.05 -2.48
CA ILE A 174 17.50 2.81 -3.25
C ILE A 174 17.79 2.99 -4.73
N ARG A 175 17.40 2.00 -5.53
CA ARG A 175 17.64 1.99 -6.98
C ARG A 175 16.42 2.33 -7.81
N TYR A 176 15.23 2.34 -7.22
CA TYR A 176 13.98 2.72 -7.88
C TYR A 176 13.53 4.07 -7.33
N ILE A 177 13.54 5.08 -8.18
CA ILE A 177 13.13 6.45 -7.82
C ILE A 177 11.93 6.83 -8.67
N CYS A 178 10.81 7.14 -8.00
CA CYS A 178 9.60 7.69 -8.61
C CYS A 178 9.57 9.20 -8.43
N ILE A 179 9.41 9.96 -9.49
CA ILE A 179 9.31 11.41 -9.44
C ILE A 179 7.87 11.83 -9.68
N LYS A 180 7.27 12.55 -8.75
CA LYS A 180 5.96 13.15 -8.97
C LYS A 180 6.06 14.26 -10.00
N VAL A 181 5.14 14.26 -10.98
CA VAL A 181 5.06 15.24 -12.07
C VAL A 181 3.62 15.76 -12.20
N GLY A 182 3.44 16.83 -12.96
CA GLY A 182 2.13 17.47 -13.16
C GLY A 182 1.88 18.65 -12.21
N PRO A 183 0.79 19.40 -12.40
CA PRO A 183 -0.21 19.25 -13.48
C PRO A 183 0.31 19.68 -14.86
N GLU A 184 -0.49 19.44 -15.91
CA GLU A 184 -0.10 19.62 -17.32
C GLU A 184 0.48 20.98 -17.66
N GLU A 185 0.04 22.04 -16.98
CA GLU A 185 0.56 23.42 -17.18
C GLU A 185 2.05 23.53 -16.85
N LYS A 186 2.65 22.54 -16.17
CA LYS A 186 4.05 22.48 -15.78
C LYS A 186 4.92 21.56 -16.63
N ILE A 187 4.41 21.06 -17.74
CA ILE A 187 5.07 20.05 -18.58
C ILE A 187 6.54 20.37 -18.92
N GLU A 188 6.88 21.64 -19.17
CA GLU A 188 8.26 22.05 -19.45
C GLU A 188 9.15 22.01 -18.19
N ALA A 189 8.61 22.36 -17.03
CA ALA A 189 9.32 22.26 -15.76
C ALA A 189 9.54 20.80 -15.37
N ASP A 190 8.52 19.95 -15.55
CA ASP A 190 8.59 18.53 -15.28
C ASP A 190 9.64 17.86 -16.17
N ALA A 191 9.63 18.16 -17.48
CA ALA A 191 10.64 17.64 -18.41
C ALA A 191 12.06 18.06 -18.01
N ARG A 192 12.24 19.30 -17.58
CA ARG A 192 13.55 19.82 -17.15
C ARG A 192 14.04 19.10 -15.88
N VAL A 193 13.23 19.06 -14.83
CA VAL A 193 13.64 18.46 -13.54
C VAL A 193 13.93 16.97 -13.67
N VAL A 194 13.12 16.21 -14.43
CA VAL A 194 13.35 14.78 -14.68
C VAL A 194 14.69 14.55 -15.38
N LYS A 195 15.05 15.37 -16.37
CA LYS A 195 16.36 15.29 -17.05
C LYS A 195 17.52 15.60 -16.10
N GLU A 196 17.40 16.64 -15.27
CA GLU A 196 18.45 16.98 -14.31
C GLU A 196 18.60 15.90 -13.22
N ILE A 197 17.51 15.28 -12.76
CA ILE A 197 17.56 14.15 -11.83
C ILE A 197 18.26 12.94 -12.49
N ARG A 198 17.92 12.59 -13.74
CA ARG A 198 18.63 11.54 -14.49
C ARG A 198 20.12 11.81 -14.58
N LYS A 199 20.50 13.04 -14.86
CA LYS A 199 21.91 13.46 -14.93
C LYS A 199 22.61 13.32 -13.58
N ALA A 200 21.95 13.69 -12.49
CA ALA A 200 22.50 13.57 -11.13
C ALA A 200 22.65 12.12 -10.67
N LEU A 201 21.67 11.26 -10.96
CA LEU A 201 21.66 9.86 -10.54
C LEU A 201 22.46 8.91 -11.44
N GLY A 202 22.73 9.31 -12.68
CA GLY A 202 23.37 8.45 -13.69
C GLY A 202 22.43 7.34 -14.21
N PRO A 203 22.93 6.45 -15.08
CA PRO A 203 22.12 5.44 -15.77
C PRO A 203 21.79 4.21 -14.93
N SER A 204 22.43 3.99 -13.79
CA SER A 204 22.28 2.78 -12.97
C SER A 204 21.06 2.80 -12.06
N VAL A 205 20.36 3.94 -11.95
CA VAL A 205 19.13 4.10 -11.18
C VAL A 205 17.92 3.94 -12.09
N TYR A 206 16.96 3.15 -11.68
CA TYR A 206 15.68 2.99 -12.36
C TYR A 206 14.79 4.19 -12.02
N LEU A 207 14.47 4.99 -13.02
CA LEU A 207 13.74 6.24 -12.85
C LEU A 207 12.35 6.09 -13.45
N GLY A 208 11.32 6.24 -12.61
CA GLY A 208 9.93 6.34 -13.00
C GLY A 208 9.37 7.74 -12.76
N ILE A 209 8.23 8.02 -13.35
CA ILE A 209 7.44 9.21 -13.07
C ILE A 209 6.01 8.82 -12.71
N ASP A 210 5.38 9.60 -11.83
CA ASP A 210 3.97 9.44 -11.46
C ASP A 210 3.27 10.79 -11.59
N ALA A 211 2.26 10.81 -12.44
CA ALA A 211 1.48 12.02 -12.69
C ALA A 211 0.27 12.16 -11.77
N ASN A 212 -0.12 11.12 -11.03
CA ASN A 212 -1.35 11.10 -10.24
C ASN A 212 -2.51 11.76 -10.99
N MET A 213 -2.76 11.28 -12.22
CA MET A 213 -3.83 11.75 -13.11
C MET A 213 -3.65 13.20 -13.65
N GLY A 214 -2.46 13.79 -13.55
CA GLY A 214 -2.23 15.22 -13.77
C GLY A 214 -2.20 15.67 -15.22
N TYR A 215 -2.33 14.77 -16.21
CA TYR A 215 -2.26 15.11 -17.64
C TYR A 215 -3.52 14.74 -18.41
N SER A 216 -3.75 15.47 -19.50
CA SER A 216 -4.57 14.97 -20.60
C SER A 216 -3.82 13.85 -21.35
N PRO A 217 -4.49 13.03 -22.16
CA PRO A 217 -3.80 12.03 -22.98
C PRO A 217 -2.72 12.65 -23.89
N VAL A 218 -3.01 13.80 -24.47
CA VAL A 218 -2.06 14.51 -25.33
C VAL A 218 -0.87 15.04 -24.54
N GLY A 219 -1.11 15.66 -23.38
CA GLY A 219 -0.05 16.16 -22.49
C GLY A 219 0.87 15.05 -22.00
N ALA A 220 0.32 13.90 -21.61
CA ALA A 220 1.11 12.73 -21.19
C ALA A 220 2.07 12.25 -22.28
N VAL A 221 1.59 12.11 -23.52
CA VAL A 221 2.44 11.71 -24.67
C VAL A 221 3.46 12.79 -24.99
N GLN A 222 3.10 14.07 -24.87
CA GLN A 222 4.04 15.17 -25.07
C GLN A 222 5.16 15.18 -24.03
N LEU A 223 4.86 14.93 -22.73
CA LEU A 223 5.89 14.80 -21.71
C LEU A 223 6.81 13.62 -22.02
N ALA A 224 6.24 12.43 -22.27
CA ALA A 224 7.03 11.23 -22.57
C ALA A 224 8.02 11.45 -23.72
N LYS A 225 7.58 12.13 -24.80
CA LYS A 225 8.45 12.48 -25.93
C LYS A 225 9.55 13.48 -25.56
N ARG A 226 9.26 14.48 -24.68
CA ARG A 226 10.26 15.48 -24.26
C ARG A 226 11.38 14.89 -23.43
N ILE A 227 11.13 13.76 -22.77
CA ILE A 227 12.08 13.09 -21.88
C ILE A 227 12.47 11.69 -22.36
N GLU A 228 12.30 11.40 -23.64
CA GLU A 228 12.59 10.06 -24.19
C GLU A 228 14.03 9.63 -23.93
N GLU A 229 15.01 10.57 -24.01
CA GLU A 229 16.42 10.33 -23.72
C GLU A 229 16.71 9.99 -22.26
N VAL A 230 15.78 10.26 -21.35
CA VAL A 230 15.90 9.89 -19.93
C VAL A 230 15.85 8.37 -19.74
N ASN A 231 15.25 7.64 -20.67
CA ASN A 231 15.03 6.20 -20.61
C ASN A 231 14.32 5.81 -19.32
N LEU A 232 13.07 6.28 -19.19
CA LEU A 232 12.24 5.97 -18.03
C LEU A 232 11.93 4.48 -17.93
N THR A 233 11.88 3.99 -16.69
CA THR A 233 11.46 2.63 -16.38
C THR A 233 9.94 2.47 -16.49
N TYR A 234 9.19 3.48 -16.03
CA TYR A 234 7.73 3.49 -16.09
C TYR A 234 7.15 4.91 -16.04
N PHE A 235 5.89 5.03 -16.43
CA PHE A 235 5.03 6.18 -16.26
C PHE A 235 3.74 5.77 -15.57
N GLU A 236 3.59 6.15 -14.29
CA GLU A 236 2.44 5.79 -13.47
C GLU A 236 1.32 6.80 -13.65
N GLN A 237 0.11 6.31 -13.77
CA GLN A 237 -1.19 6.98 -13.88
C GLN A 237 -1.14 8.35 -14.57
N PRO A 238 -0.79 8.40 -15.85
CA PRO A 238 -0.66 9.66 -16.59
C PRO A 238 -1.94 10.48 -16.67
N VAL A 239 -3.10 9.79 -16.74
CA VAL A 239 -4.41 10.38 -17.04
C VAL A 239 -5.48 9.98 -16.02
N PRO A 240 -6.58 10.75 -15.87
CA PRO A 240 -7.71 10.39 -15.03
C PRO A 240 -8.31 9.01 -15.37
N PRO A 241 -8.79 8.24 -14.37
CA PRO A 241 -9.26 6.88 -14.54
C PRO A 241 -10.67 6.76 -15.16
N THR A 242 -11.33 7.88 -15.44
CA THR A 242 -12.73 7.94 -15.92
C THR A 242 -12.98 7.15 -17.20
N HIS A 243 -11.99 7.08 -18.08
CA HIS A 243 -12.07 6.36 -19.33
C HIS A 243 -10.81 5.54 -19.57
N ILE A 244 -10.96 4.22 -19.57
CA ILE A 244 -9.85 3.29 -19.83
C ILE A 244 -9.19 3.54 -21.20
N ASP A 245 -9.99 3.96 -22.20
CA ASP A 245 -9.50 4.26 -23.54
C ASP A 245 -8.48 5.40 -23.57
N ASN A 246 -8.55 6.34 -22.64
CA ASN A 246 -7.55 7.40 -22.50
C ASN A 246 -6.19 6.83 -22.06
N LEU A 247 -6.20 5.92 -21.09
CA LEU A 247 -4.98 5.25 -20.65
C LEU A 247 -4.42 4.37 -21.76
N LYS A 248 -5.27 3.61 -22.44
CA LYS A 248 -4.91 2.80 -23.62
C LYS A 248 -4.32 3.68 -24.74
N TRP A 249 -4.90 4.84 -24.98
CA TRP A 249 -4.41 5.77 -26.01
C TRP A 249 -2.99 6.27 -25.71
N VAL A 250 -2.68 6.55 -24.42
CA VAL A 250 -1.32 6.91 -23.96
C VAL A 250 -0.40 5.69 -24.10
N TYR A 251 -0.82 4.52 -23.62
CA TYR A 251 -0.08 3.26 -23.71
C TYR A 251 0.41 3.00 -25.14
N ASP A 252 -0.47 3.12 -26.15
CA ASP A 252 -0.15 2.84 -27.54
C ASP A 252 0.85 3.85 -28.18
N ARG A 253 1.13 4.98 -27.49
CA ARG A 253 1.94 6.09 -28.04
C ARG A 253 3.19 6.40 -27.25
N CYS A 254 3.36 5.78 -26.10
CA CYS A 254 4.55 5.95 -25.27
C CYS A 254 5.41 4.68 -25.32
N ASN A 255 6.71 4.86 -25.49
CA ASN A 255 7.68 3.74 -25.42
C ASN A 255 8.22 3.60 -23.98
N VAL A 256 7.30 3.46 -23.02
CA VAL A 256 7.60 3.31 -21.59
C VAL A 256 6.49 2.47 -20.95
N SER A 257 6.83 1.63 -19.96
CA SER A 257 5.84 0.84 -19.23
C SER A 257 4.83 1.75 -18.52
N ILE A 258 3.55 1.47 -18.68
CA ILE A 258 2.47 2.19 -18.00
C ILE A 258 2.05 1.43 -16.75
N ILE A 259 2.01 2.14 -15.61
CA ILE A 259 1.42 1.63 -14.36
C ILE A 259 0.03 2.21 -14.19
N ALA A 260 -0.97 1.34 -13.97
CA ALA A 260 -2.32 1.73 -13.62
C ALA A 260 -2.47 1.74 -12.09
N ASP A 261 -2.56 2.93 -11.49
CA ASP A 261 -2.78 3.14 -10.07
C ASP A 261 -4.25 3.50 -9.78
N GLU A 262 -4.65 4.73 -10.00
CA GLU A 262 -6.02 5.18 -9.76
C GLU A 262 -7.05 4.55 -10.73
N SER A 263 -6.59 3.83 -11.73
CA SER A 263 -7.42 3.02 -12.62
C SER A 263 -7.68 1.59 -12.11
N CYS A 264 -6.99 1.13 -11.04
CA CYS A 264 -7.03 -0.24 -10.54
C CYS A 264 -7.39 -0.31 -9.05
N TYR A 265 -8.67 -0.45 -8.74
CA TYR A 265 -9.19 -0.55 -7.36
C TYR A 265 -9.68 -1.97 -7.01
N SER A 266 -9.81 -2.82 -7.99
CA SER A 266 -10.39 -4.14 -7.77
C SER A 266 -9.83 -5.20 -8.71
N PRO A 267 -10.00 -6.49 -8.39
CA PRO A 267 -9.74 -7.57 -9.34
C PRO A 267 -10.48 -7.41 -10.69
N ALA A 268 -11.70 -6.85 -10.66
CA ALA A 268 -12.46 -6.57 -11.88
C ALA A 268 -11.81 -5.45 -12.73
N ASP A 269 -11.26 -4.42 -12.08
CA ASP A 269 -10.52 -3.38 -12.80
C ASP A 269 -9.23 -3.95 -13.41
N ALA A 270 -8.48 -4.78 -12.67
CA ALA A 270 -7.30 -5.45 -13.19
C ALA A 270 -7.65 -6.30 -14.43
N ALA A 271 -8.70 -7.10 -14.35
CA ALA A 271 -9.15 -7.90 -15.49
C ALA A 271 -9.51 -7.02 -16.71
N ARG A 272 -10.20 -5.90 -16.49
CA ARG A 272 -10.57 -4.95 -17.54
C ARG A 272 -9.34 -4.28 -18.17
N LEU A 273 -8.39 -3.82 -17.35
CA LEU A 273 -7.14 -3.20 -17.79
C LEU A 273 -6.29 -4.16 -18.61
N CYS A 274 -6.11 -5.39 -18.11
CA CYS A 274 -5.38 -6.44 -18.81
C CYS A 274 -6.02 -6.80 -20.16
N ALA A 275 -7.33 -7.03 -20.17
CA ALA A 275 -8.05 -7.41 -21.39
C ALA A 275 -8.02 -6.32 -22.48
N ASN A 276 -7.97 -5.04 -22.08
CA ASN A 276 -7.85 -3.92 -23.02
C ASN A 276 -6.39 -3.58 -23.39
N GLY A 277 -5.40 -4.19 -22.74
CA GLY A 277 -3.99 -3.84 -22.97
C GLY A 277 -3.71 -2.37 -22.69
N ALA A 278 -4.21 -1.84 -21.56
CA ALA A 278 -4.13 -0.44 -21.22
C ALA A 278 -2.99 -0.10 -20.25
N ALA A 279 -2.33 -1.10 -19.69
CA ALA A 279 -1.20 -0.94 -18.78
C ALA A 279 -0.37 -2.23 -18.73
N ASP A 280 0.90 -2.13 -18.32
CA ASP A 280 1.82 -3.26 -18.12
C ASP A 280 1.83 -3.73 -16.66
N VAL A 281 1.53 -2.82 -15.74
CA VAL A 281 1.66 -3.05 -14.29
C VAL A 281 0.43 -2.52 -13.56
N MET A 282 -0.09 -3.33 -12.64
CA MET A 282 -1.18 -2.95 -11.75
C MET A 282 -0.61 -2.51 -10.40
N ALA A 283 -0.81 -1.24 -10.00
CA ALA A 283 -0.41 -0.77 -8.68
C ALA A 283 -1.42 -1.23 -7.62
N VAL A 284 -0.93 -2.00 -6.66
CA VAL A 284 -1.72 -2.53 -5.55
C VAL A 284 -1.49 -1.64 -4.32
N LYS A 285 -2.51 -0.90 -3.93
CA LYS A 285 -2.57 -0.15 -2.67
C LYS A 285 -3.73 -0.71 -1.83
N PHE A 286 -3.46 -1.08 -0.61
CA PHE A 286 -4.39 -1.87 0.20
C PHE A 286 -5.71 -1.15 0.47
N TYR A 287 -5.65 0.14 0.80
CA TYR A 287 -6.85 0.95 1.03
C TYR A 287 -7.75 1.07 -0.22
N LYS A 288 -7.17 0.95 -1.42
CA LYS A 288 -7.95 0.91 -2.67
C LYS A 288 -8.58 -0.45 -2.92
N CYS A 289 -7.81 -1.53 -2.72
CA CYS A 289 -8.28 -2.86 -3.07
C CYS A 289 -8.96 -3.61 -1.92
N GLY A 290 -8.77 -3.20 -0.66
CA GLY A 290 -9.35 -3.83 0.51
C GLY A 290 -8.52 -4.98 1.08
N GLY A 291 -7.19 -4.85 1.10
CA GLY A 291 -6.25 -5.70 1.83
C GLY A 291 -5.42 -6.65 0.99
N LEU A 292 -4.69 -7.53 1.69
CA LEU A 292 -3.72 -8.50 1.15
C LEU A 292 -4.37 -9.48 0.17
N ARG A 293 -5.52 -10.03 0.56
CA ARG A 293 -6.22 -11.05 -0.21
C ARG A 293 -6.60 -10.53 -1.59
N ARG A 294 -7.23 -9.37 -1.65
CA ARG A 294 -7.66 -8.76 -2.92
C ARG A 294 -6.48 -8.20 -3.72
N GLY A 295 -5.44 -7.72 -3.04
CA GLY A 295 -4.17 -7.33 -3.68
C GLY A 295 -3.51 -8.51 -4.39
N ARG A 296 -3.50 -9.69 -3.76
CA ARG A 296 -3.03 -10.93 -4.40
C ARG A 296 -3.89 -11.33 -5.61
N ASP A 297 -5.21 -11.16 -5.54
CA ASP A 297 -6.09 -11.46 -6.68
C ASP A 297 -5.78 -10.56 -7.88
N ILE A 298 -5.55 -9.26 -7.65
CA ILE A 298 -5.11 -8.32 -8.70
C ILE A 298 -3.81 -8.81 -9.34
N ALA A 299 -2.81 -9.15 -8.52
CA ALA A 299 -1.54 -9.66 -9.02
C ALA A 299 -1.68 -10.97 -9.79
N THR A 300 -2.53 -11.90 -9.33
CA THR A 300 -2.79 -13.17 -10.01
C THR A 300 -3.47 -12.96 -11.37
N ILE A 301 -4.40 -12.02 -11.47
CA ILE A 301 -5.04 -11.65 -12.74
C ILE A 301 -3.99 -11.07 -13.70
N ALA A 302 -3.19 -10.11 -13.25
CA ALA A 302 -2.12 -9.55 -14.07
C ALA A 302 -1.16 -10.64 -14.57
N ASP A 303 -0.72 -11.55 -13.69
CA ASP A 303 0.15 -12.68 -14.02
C ASP A 303 -0.44 -13.59 -15.09
N SER A 304 -1.75 -13.87 -15.04
CA SER A 304 -2.44 -14.70 -16.04
C SER A 304 -2.47 -14.10 -17.45
N PHE A 305 -2.23 -12.79 -17.56
CA PHE A 305 -2.05 -12.08 -18.83
C PHE A 305 -0.57 -11.84 -19.18
N GLY A 306 0.38 -12.37 -18.41
CA GLY A 306 1.81 -12.13 -18.56
C GLY A 306 2.25 -10.72 -18.11
N LEU A 307 1.40 -10.03 -17.36
CA LEU A 307 1.64 -8.68 -16.84
C LEU A 307 2.09 -8.72 -15.38
N ARG A 308 2.42 -7.56 -14.82
CA ARG A 308 3.01 -7.45 -13.49
C ARG A 308 2.13 -6.68 -12.51
N ALA A 309 2.46 -6.79 -11.23
CA ALA A 309 1.88 -5.99 -10.17
C ALA A 309 3.00 -5.29 -9.38
N ASN A 310 2.75 -4.07 -8.95
CA ASN A 310 3.62 -3.33 -8.03
C ASN A 310 2.88 -3.16 -6.70
N VAL A 311 3.53 -3.45 -5.59
CA VAL A 311 2.96 -3.22 -4.26
C VAL A 311 3.38 -1.85 -3.79
N ALA A 312 2.42 -0.94 -3.69
CA ALA A 312 2.60 0.40 -3.21
C ALA A 312 1.85 0.61 -1.88
N GLY A 313 2.30 1.53 -1.07
CA GLY A 313 1.67 1.92 0.18
C GLY A 313 1.23 3.37 0.18
N THR A 314 0.72 3.84 1.30
CA THR A 314 0.57 5.26 1.55
C THR A 314 1.91 5.89 1.86
N ALA A 315 2.09 7.14 1.44
CA ALA A 315 3.30 7.92 1.68
C ALA A 315 3.70 8.02 3.17
N ASN A 316 2.84 7.68 4.09
CA ASN A 316 3.02 7.80 5.52
C ASN A 316 2.32 6.66 6.27
N GLY A 317 2.33 5.47 5.68
CA GLY A 317 1.91 4.25 6.36
C GLY A 317 2.75 3.99 7.61
N SER A 318 2.19 3.22 8.53
CA SER A 318 2.90 2.77 9.70
C SER A 318 3.80 1.57 9.40
N TYR A 319 4.46 1.12 10.44
CA TYR A 319 5.24 -0.10 10.39
C TYR A 319 4.38 -1.34 10.05
N LEU A 320 3.14 -1.40 10.55
CA LEU A 320 2.21 -2.49 10.22
C LEU A 320 1.83 -2.51 8.75
N GLU A 321 1.55 -1.34 8.16
CA GLU A 321 1.27 -1.23 6.72
C GLU A 321 2.48 -1.61 5.88
N ALA A 322 3.69 -1.15 6.27
CA ALA A 322 4.93 -1.51 5.60
C ALA A 322 5.20 -3.03 5.62
N ILE A 323 4.92 -3.70 6.74
CA ILE A 323 5.05 -5.16 6.85
C ILE A 323 4.01 -5.88 6.01
N ALA A 324 2.77 -5.40 5.97
CA ALA A 324 1.76 -5.95 5.08
C ALA A 324 2.18 -5.79 3.61
N GLY A 325 2.78 -4.63 3.25
CA GLY A 325 3.39 -4.40 1.93
C GLY A 325 4.47 -5.40 1.60
N ALA A 326 5.44 -5.58 2.51
CA ALA A 326 6.51 -6.56 2.36
C ALA A 326 5.96 -8.00 2.25
N THR A 327 4.94 -8.33 3.04
CA THR A 327 4.27 -9.64 3.02
C THR A 327 3.66 -9.94 1.65
N LEU A 328 2.95 -9.01 1.04
CA LEU A 328 2.35 -9.19 -0.28
C LEU A 328 3.42 -9.19 -1.38
N ALA A 329 4.34 -8.22 -1.37
CA ALA A 329 5.42 -8.14 -2.35
C ALA A 329 6.30 -9.40 -2.38
N ALA A 330 6.47 -10.05 -1.23
CA ALA A 330 7.16 -11.33 -1.15
C ALA A 330 6.33 -12.48 -1.71
N ALA A 331 5.02 -12.48 -1.50
CA ALA A 331 4.15 -13.61 -1.85
C ALA A 331 3.75 -13.66 -3.33
N ILE A 332 3.75 -12.54 -4.06
CA ILE A 332 3.38 -12.50 -5.48
C ILE A 332 4.57 -12.78 -6.39
N PRO A 333 4.45 -13.67 -7.40
CA PRO A 333 5.57 -14.03 -8.26
C PRO A 333 5.97 -12.90 -9.22
N ASN A 334 5.02 -12.14 -9.71
CA ASN A 334 5.15 -11.13 -10.77
C ASN A 334 5.34 -9.69 -10.25
N HIS A 335 5.92 -9.50 -9.05
CA HIS A 335 6.21 -8.18 -8.50
C HIS A 335 7.18 -7.42 -9.41
N ALA A 336 6.81 -6.18 -9.78
CA ALA A 336 7.60 -5.30 -10.62
C ALA A 336 8.24 -4.17 -9.81
N PHE A 337 9.42 -3.75 -10.22
CA PHE A 337 10.13 -2.57 -9.73
C PHE A 337 10.39 -2.61 -8.21
N GLY A 338 10.59 -1.44 -7.59
CA GLY A 338 10.66 -1.32 -6.14
C GLY A 338 9.27 -1.20 -5.51
N ALA A 339 9.13 -1.64 -4.26
CA ALA A 339 7.89 -1.46 -3.51
C ALA A 339 7.83 -0.06 -2.89
N GLU A 340 6.75 0.68 -3.14
CA GLU A 340 6.59 2.09 -2.72
C GLU A 340 6.06 2.24 -1.28
N PHE A 341 6.31 1.32 -0.39
CA PHE A 341 6.00 1.54 1.03
C PHE A 341 7.18 2.09 1.84
N VAL A 342 8.31 2.32 1.19
CA VAL A 342 9.57 2.74 1.80
C VAL A 342 9.56 4.15 2.36
N MET A 343 8.70 5.04 1.89
CA MET A 343 8.62 6.41 2.40
C MET A 343 8.29 6.46 3.90
N GLY A 344 7.61 5.45 4.38
CA GLY A 344 7.48 5.19 5.79
C GLY A 344 8.76 4.67 6.44
N LEU A 345 9.55 3.80 5.81
CA LEU A 345 10.64 3.05 6.45
C LEU A 345 11.79 3.90 6.99
N PRO A 346 12.36 4.88 6.29
CA PRO A 346 13.38 5.76 6.88
C PRO A 346 12.84 6.73 7.91
N SER A 347 11.55 7.05 7.87
CA SER A 347 10.87 7.92 8.83
C SER A 347 10.19 7.16 9.97
N ILE A 348 10.05 5.85 9.86
CA ILE A 348 9.54 4.92 10.87
C ILE A 348 10.50 4.76 12.07
N ASP A 349 11.67 5.33 12.03
CA ASP A 349 12.52 5.44 13.21
C ASP A 349 11.76 5.94 14.47
N ILE A 350 10.51 6.29 14.30
CA ILE A 350 9.65 6.94 15.26
C ILE A 350 8.22 6.41 15.26
N ASP A 351 7.97 5.21 14.75
CA ASP A 351 6.66 4.61 15.00
C ASP A 351 6.49 4.40 16.51
N PRO A 352 5.63 5.20 17.16
CA PRO A 352 5.56 5.20 18.61
C PRO A 352 4.87 3.96 19.17
N ILE A 353 4.23 3.14 18.34
CA ILE A 353 3.43 1.98 18.77
C ILE A 353 4.12 0.64 18.55
N VAL A 354 5.26 0.60 17.87
CA VAL A 354 6.02 -0.63 17.60
C VAL A 354 7.26 -0.69 18.47
N LYS A 355 7.47 -1.81 19.18
CA LYS A 355 8.62 -2.04 20.06
C LYS A 355 9.81 -2.63 19.32
N ASN A 356 9.56 -3.59 18.45
CA ASN A 356 10.59 -4.25 17.68
C ASN A 356 10.64 -3.69 16.25
N ARG A 357 11.73 -3.96 15.54
CA ARG A 357 11.90 -3.61 14.14
C ARG A 357 12.04 -4.89 13.32
N PRO A 358 10.92 -5.56 12.99
CA PRO A 358 10.99 -6.82 12.29
C PRO A 358 11.43 -6.67 10.83
N ILE A 359 11.37 -5.46 10.25
CA ILE A 359 11.93 -5.15 8.94
C ILE A 359 13.16 -4.26 9.11
N ASP A 360 14.25 -4.61 8.45
CA ASP A 360 15.45 -3.80 8.31
C ASP A 360 15.61 -3.38 6.84
N VAL A 361 16.09 -2.15 6.63
CA VAL A 361 16.36 -1.61 5.29
C VAL A 361 17.86 -1.55 5.09
N LYS A 362 18.34 -2.33 4.13
CA LYS A 362 19.74 -2.39 3.77
C LYS A 362 19.91 -2.36 2.26
N ASP A 363 20.78 -1.49 1.78
CA ASP A 363 21.14 -1.38 0.35
C ASP A 363 19.90 -1.26 -0.57
N GLY A 364 18.93 -0.47 -0.16
CA GLY A 364 17.68 -0.25 -0.91
C GLY A 364 16.70 -1.42 -0.91
N HIS A 365 16.88 -2.39 -0.01
CA HIS A 365 16.00 -3.55 0.13
C HIS A 365 15.52 -3.68 1.56
N CYS A 366 14.37 -4.30 1.76
CA CYS A 366 13.94 -4.78 3.06
C CYS A 366 13.84 -6.31 3.10
N ASN A 367 14.10 -6.89 4.28
CA ASN A 367 13.88 -8.29 4.57
C ASN A 367 12.43 -8.59 4.91
N LEU A 368 12.07 -9.86 4.93
CA LEU A 368 10.79 -10.31 5.48
C LEU A 368 10.85 -10.40 7.01
N PRO A 369 9.72 -10.11 7.71
CA PRO A 369 9.62 -10.35 9.13
C PRO A 369 9.73 -11.86 9.44
N PRO A 370 10.59 -12.26 10.39
CA PRO A 370 10.84 -13.68 10.66
C PRO A 370 9.80 -14.35 11.57
N GLY A 371 8.87 -13.58 12.16
CA GLY A 371 7.97 -14.09 13.20
C GLY A 371 6.60 -14.55 12.69
N PRO A 372 5.81 -15.24 13.54
CA PRO A 372 4.42 -15.57 13.24
C PRO A 372 3.56 -14.32 13.01
N GLY A 373 2.59 -14.43 12.12
CA GLY A 373 1.78 -13.29 11.69
C GLY A 373 2.66 -12.25 11.00
N PHE A 374 2.55 -11.00 11.41
CA PHE A 374 3.42 -9.91 10.93
C PHE A 374 4.72 -9.78 11.72
N GLY A 375 4.95 -10.57 12.76
CA GLY A 375 6.16 -10.52 13.58
C GLY A 375 6.33 -9.23 14.38
N VAL A 376 5.26 -8.46 14.58
CA VAL A 376 5.27 -7.16 15.26
C VAL A 376 4.95 -7.31 16.73
N GLU A 377 5.73 -6.62 17.58
CA GLU A 377 5.41 -6.39 18.97
C GLU A 377 4.94 -4.95 19.18
N LEU A 378 3.70 -4.78 19.66
CA LEU A 378 3.13 -3.46 19.90
C LEU A 378 3.38 -2.96 21.33
N ASP A 379 3.59 -1.65 21.46
CA ASP A 379 3.67 -0.95 22.73
C ASP A 379 2.27 -0.55 23.22
N MET A 380 1.68 -1.40 24.04
CA MET A 380 0.34 -1.16 24.59
C MET A 380 0.23 0.09 25.45
N ALA A 381 1.34 0.54 26.09
CA ALA A 381 1.35 1.76 26.88
C ALA A 381 1.30 3.00 25.97
N GLN A 382 2.05 2.98 24.87
CA GLN A 382 1.98 4.04 23.87
C GLN A 382 0.64 4.05 23.13
N ILE A 383 0.10 2.90 22.76
CA ILE A 383 -1.24 2.81 22.16
C ILE A 383 -2.29 3.44 23.08
N LYS A 384 -2.26 3.10 24.39
CA LYS A 384 -3.18 3.70 25.37
C LYS A 384 -3.03 5.22 25.46
N LYS A 385 -1.80 5.73 25.40
CA LYS A 385 -1.50 7.17 25.45
C LYS A 385 -1.97 7.91 24.21
N LEU A 386 -1.88 7.28 23.04
CA LEU A 386 -2.20 7.88 21.74
C LEU A 386 -3.65 7.63 21.31
N ALA A 387 -4.38 6.77 21.98
CA ALA A 387 -5.77 6.48 21.65
C ALA A 387 -6.65 7.72 21.83
N LEU A 388 -7.38 8.07 20.77
CA LEU A 388 -8.41 9.12 20.81
C LEU A 388 -9.69 8.63 21.45
N GLU A 389 -10.07 7.39 21.11
CA GLU A 389 -11.21 6.67 21.67
C GLU A 389 -10.94 5.16 21.56
N ARG A 390 -11.81 4.36 22.16
CA ARG A 390 -11.74 2.89 22.09
C ARG A 390 -13.17 2.34 22.01
N ALA A 391 -13.40 1.46 21.05
CA ALA A 391 -14.62 0.66 21.00
C ALA A 391 -14.25 -0.82 21.12
N VAL A 392 -14.87 -1.50 22.07
CA VAL A 392 -14.70 -2.96 22.29
C VAL A 392 -16.04 -3.64 22.07
N VAL A 393 -16.08 -4.56 21.12
CA VAL A 393 -17.27 -5.37 20.78
C VAL A 393 -16.96 -6.82 21.14
N ARG A 394 -17.81 -7.41 21.97
CA ARG A 394 -17.67 -8.79 22.46
C ARG A 394 -18.93 -9.58 22.17
N LYS A 395 -18.76 -10.88 22.10
CA LYS A 395 -19.92 -11.78 22.07
C LYS A 395 -20.65 -11.64 23.42
N PRO A 396 -22.00 -11.49 23.41
CA PRO A 396 -22.80 -11.45 24.61
C PRO A 396 -22.63 -12.70 25.47
#